data_c679dab62d30c8fc1a912db255f3e9e4
#
_entry.id   c679dab62d30c8fc1a912db255f3e9e4
#
_cell.length_a   1.000
_cell.length_b   1.000
_cell.length_c   1.000
_cell.angle_alpha   90.00
_cell.angle_beta   90.00
_cell.angle_gamma   90.00
#
_symmetry.space_group_name_H-M   'P 1'
#
loop_
_entity.id
_entity.type
_entity.pdbx_description
1 polymer ?
#
loop_
_entity_poly.entity_id
_entity_poly.type
_entity_poly.pdbx_seq_one_letter_code
_entity_poly.pdbx_strand_id
1 'polypeptide(L)'
;MNSPASSLSLRRAWQRWGAGRPWIGSCIAAVLAWVLTIVGAHGQGSGDLLVAALTFSAFTVLVSLGQMLVISVGPGNADLSIPSAIALSGAVAMLVMNGSNAMIVPGVLAALAVGLAVGLFNFALIRLLSIPPIIATLAGSLVVMSIAISVGRGLKIKPPPMFSDLMTLRLAGV
;
A
#
# COMPACT_ATOMS: atom_id res chain seq x y z
N MET A 1 15.05 48.97 16.60
CA MET A 1 15.26 48.47 15.22
C MET A 1 15.68 47.00 15.32
N ASN A 2 14.74 46.07 15.29
CA ASN A 2 15.02 44.62 15.36
C ASN A 2 15.16 44.09 13.93
N SER A 3 16.36 43.60 13.63
CA SER A 3 16.77 43.12 12.31
C SER A 3 16.01 41.86 11.89
N PRO A 4 15.44 41.79 10.65
CA PRO A 4 14.79 40.62 10.10
C PRO A 4 15.75 39.51 9.67
N ALA A 5 17.03 39.61 9.98
CA ALA A 5 18.07 38.68 9.55
C ALA A 5 18.03 37.30 10.26
N SER A 6 17.42 37.20 11.43
CA SER A 6 17.37 35.95 12.22
C SER A 6 16.35 34.92 11.68
N SER A 7 15.24 35.36 11.13
CA SER A 7 14.22 34.45 10.60
C SER A 7 14.62 33.80 9.25
N LEU A 8 15.42 34.50 8.46
CA LEU A 8 15.93 34.00 7.19
C LEU A 8 17.07 32.98 7.37
N SER A 9 17.82 33.07 8.46
CA SER A 9 18.88 32.11 8.79
C SER A 9 18.30 30.77 9.27
N LEU A 10 17.27 30.81 10.09
CA LEU A 10 16.55 29.61 10.57
C LEU A 10 15.84 28.87 9.41
N ARG A 11 15.14 29.59 8.53
CA ARG A 11 14.52 29.00 7.34
C ARG A 11 15.55 28.31 6.43
N ARG A 12 16.71 28.95 6.20
CA ARG A 12 17.79 28.36 5.40
C ARG A 12 18.45 27.16 6.10
N ALA A 13 18.57 27.17 7.40
CA ALA A 13 19.07 26.04 8.18
C ALA A 13 18.11 24.85 8.10
N TRP A 14 16.80 25.08 8.25
CA TRP A 14 15.78 24.05 8.10
C TRP A 14 15.70 23.48 6.68
N GLN A 15 15.82 24.33 5.66
CA GLN A 15 15.84 23.88 4.27
C GLN A 15 17.09 23.05 3.93
N ARG A 16 18.26 23.38 4.49
CA ARG A 16 19.49 22.59 4.33
C ARG A 16 19.44 21.27 5.10
N TRP A 17 18.83 21.28 6.27
CA TRP A 17 18.69 20.08 7.10
C TRP A 17 17.66 19.09 6.52
N GLY A 18 16.57 19.62 5.99
CA GLY A 18 15.50 18.82 5.35
C GLY A 18 15.82 18.34 3.94
N ALA A 19 16.65 19.07 3.18
CA ALA A 19 16.97 18.73 1.78
C ALA A 19 17.75 17.41 1.63
N GLY A 20 18.50 16.98 2.67
CA GLY A 20 19.23 15.72 2.66
C GLY A 20 18.45 14.51 3.22
N ARG A 21 17.29 14.76 3.86
CA ARG A 21 16.54 13.71 4.60
C ARG A 21 15.03 13.94 4.55
N PRO A 22 14.40 13.79 3.38
CA PRO A 22 12.95 14.08 3.21
C PRO A 22 12.05 13.22 4.08
N TRP A 23 12.50 12.04 4.51
CA TRP A 23 11.77 11.12 5.38
C TRP A 23 11.55 11.64 6.81
N ILE A 24 12.39 12.55 7.31
CA ILE A 24 12.27 13.10 8.68
C ILE A 24 10.95 13.86 8.84
N GLY A 25 10.54 14.63 7.83
CA GLY A 25 9.27 15.35 7.84
C GLY A 25 8.07 14.40 8.00
N SER A 26 8.10 13.27 7.30
CA SER A 26 7.06 12.24 7.39
C SER A 26 7.02 11.57 8.76
N CYS A 27 8.18 11.28 9.34
CA CYS A 27 8.26 10.71 10.70
C CYS A 27 7.72 11.68 11.75
N ILE A 28 8.10 12.98 11.67
CA ILE A 28 7.58 14.00 12.58
C ILE A 28 6.07 14.15 12.43
N ALA A 29 5.56 14.19 11.20
CA ALA A 29 4.12 14.27 10.94
C ALA A 29 3.37 13.06 11.50
N ALA A 30 3.92 11.85 11.36
CA ALA A 30 3.32 10.64 11.91
C ALA A 30 3.26 10.66 13.45
N VAL A 31 4.36 11.07 14.10
CA VAL A 31 4.40 11.20 15.57
C VAL A 31 3.43 12.27 16.06
N LEU A 32 3.37 13.42 15.39
CA LEU A 32 2.42 14.49 15.72
C LEU A 32 0.97 14.03 15.57
N ALA A 33 0.65 13.34 14.47
CA ALA A 33 -0.69 12.81 14.25
C ALA A 33 -1.07 11.80 15.34
N TRP A 34 -0.15 10.92 15.72
CA TRP A 34 -0.37 9.95 16.79
C TRP A 34 -0.60 10.63 18.15
N VAL A 35 0.23 11.62 18.51
CA VAL A 35 0.07 12.40 19.76
C VAL A 35 -1.25 13.15 19.77
N LEU A 36 -1.63 13.80 18.67
CA LEU A 36 -2.91 14.51 18.55
C LEU A 36 -4.10 13.56 18.73
N THR A 37 -4.00 12.35 18.19
CA THR A 37 -5.06 11.34 18.34
C THR A 37 -5.18 10.88 19.80
N ILE A 38 -4.05 10.64 20.49
CA ILE A 38 -4.05 10.26 21.92
C ILE A 38 -4.67 11.36 22.76
N VAL A 39 -4.29 12.62 22.54
CA VAL A 39 -4.83 13.77 23.27
C VAL A 39 -6.32 13.93 23.02
N GLY A 40 -6.75 13.83 21.73
CA GLY A 40 -8.16 13.92 21.35
C GLY A 40 -9.03 12.78 21.88
N ALA A 41 -8.45 11.58 22.03
CA ALA A 41 -9.12 10.39 22.56
C ALA A 41 -8.98 10.26 24.10
N HIS A 42 -8.47 11.26 24.78
CA HIS A 42 -8.22 11.23 26.24
C HIS A 42 -7.41 10.01 26.69
N GLY A 43 -6.45 9.57 25.87
CA GLY A 43 -5.61 8.42 26.13
C GLY A 43 -6.22 7.05 25.84
N GLN A 44 -7.50 6.99 25.44
CA GLN A 44 -8.16 5.73 25.15
C GLN A 44 -7.75 5.19 23.77
N GLY A 45 -7.54 3.88 23.67
CA GLY A 45 -7.25 3.20 22.39
C GLY A 45 -5.88 3.50 21.79
N SER A 46 -4.95 4.11 22.53
CA SER A 46 -3.62 4.47 22.01
C SER A 46 -2.80 3.23 21.58
N GLY A 47 -2.93 2.12 22.30
CA GLY A 47 -2.30 0.84 21.96
C GLY A 47 -2.91 0.23 20.70
N ASP A 48 -4.23 0.18 20.63
CA ASP A 48 -4.95 -0.38 19.48
C ASP A 48 -4.67 0.41 18.21
N LEU A 49 -4.58 1.74 18.31
CA LEU A 49 -4.21 2.62 17.20
C LEU A 49 -2.78 2.32 16.72
N LEU A 50 -1.85 2.11 17.64
CA LEU A 50 -0.46 1.79 17.30
C LEU A 50 -0.37 0.43 16.60
N VAL A 51 -1.07 -0.59 17.11
CA VAL A 51 -1.11 -1.93 16.50
C VAL A 51 -1.72 -1.85 15.11
N ALA A 52 -2.83 -1.14 14.94
CA ALA A 52 -3.45 -0.92 13.64
C ALA A 52 -2.48 -0.20 12.67
N ALA A 53 -1.83 0.87 13.12
CA ALA A 53 -0.87 1.61 12.32
C ALA A 53 0.31 0.74 11.88
N LEU A 54 0.86 -0.10 12.76
CA LEU A 54 1.94 -1.04 12.43
C LEU A 54 1.49 -2.10 11.42
N THR A 55 0.29 -2.63 11.57
CA THR A 55 -0.28 -3.60 10.64
C THR A 55 -0.44 -3.00 9.23
N PHE A 56 -1.03 -1.81 9.14
CA PHE A 56 -1.15 -1.10 7.86
C PHE A 56 0.20 -0.66 7.29
N SER A 57 1.18 -0.34 8.15
CA SER A 57 2.51 0.06 7.69
C SER A 57 3.25 -1.10 7.01
N ALA A 58 3.13 -2.32 7.52
CA ALA A 58 3.72 -3.51 6.90
C ALA A 58 3.21 -3.71 5.47
N PHE A 59 1.89 -3.59 5.27
CA PHE A 59 1.28 -3.62 3.95
C PHE A 59 1.77 -2.48 3.04
N THR A 60 1.81 -1.26 3.58
CA THR A 60 2.26 -0.06 2.85
C THR A 60 3.72 -0.16 2.42
N VAL A 61 4.59 -0.75 3.25
CA VAL A 61 6.00 -0.99 2.91
C VAL A 61 6.12 -1.91 1.70
N LEU A 62 5.38 -3.03 1.66
CA LEU A 62 5.41 -3.94 0.52
C LEU A 62 4.95 -3.26 -0.78
N VAL A 63 3.85 -2.49 -0.72
CA VAL A 63 3.35 -1.71 -1.85
C VAL A 63 4.37 -0.66 -2.30
N SER A 64 5.01 0.02 -1.36
CA SER A 64 6.02 1.05 -1.63
C SER A 64 7.28 0.48 -2.28
N LEU A 65 7.71 -0.72 -1.88
CA LEU A 65 8.81 -1.43 -2.53
C LEU A 65 8.50 -1.75 -4.00
N GLY A 66 7.29 -2.24 -4.27
CA GLY A 66 6.83 -2.45 -5.65
C GLY A 66 6.82 -1.15 -6.46
N GLN A 67 6.26 -0.08 -5.91
CA GLN A 67 6.23 1.23 -6.58
C GLN A 67 7.62 1.82 -6.77
N MET A 68 8.54 1.63 -5.82
CA MET A 68 9.93 2.08 -5.95
C MET A 68 10.62 1.44 -7.16
N LEU A 69 10.39 0.15 -7.40
CA LEU A 69 10.93 -0.54 -8.58
C LEU A 69 10.40 0.09 -9.88
N VAL A 70 9.10 0.40 -9.94
CA VAL A 70 8.49 1.04 -11.13
C VAL A 70 9.08 2.44 -11.37
N ILE A 71 9.19 3.26 -10.32
CA ILE A 71 9.74 4.61 -10.43
C ILE A 71 11.22 4.60 -10.82
N SER A 72 11.99 3.58 -10.38
CA SER A 72 13.41 3.47 -10.67
C SER A 72 13.72 3.16 -12.15
N VAL A 73 12.74 2.68 -12.91
CA VAL A 73 12.90 2.38 -14.35
C VAL A 73 13.03 3.65 -15.18
N GLY A 74 12.47 4.79 -14.73
CA GLY A 74 12.62 6.05 -15.43
C GLY A 74 11.72 7.16 -14.87
N PRO A 75 12.04 8.44 -15.23
CA PRO A 75 11.27 9.58 -14.75
C PRO A 75 9.84 9.55 -15.28
N GLY A 76 8.88 9.83 -14.41
CA GLY A 76 7.45 9.85 -14.74
C GLY A 76 6.78 8.47 -14.79
N ASN A 77 7.49 7.40 -14.45
CA ASN A 77 6.88 6.09 -14.28
C ASN A 77 6.20 6.01 -12.90
N ALA A 78 4.92 5.67 -12.91
CA ALA A 78 4.17 5.31 -11.71
C ALA A 78 3.13 4.27 -12.10
N ASP A 79 2.91 3.28 -11.25
CA ASP A 79 1.87 2.28 -11.43
C ASP A 79 0.66 2.62 -10.56
N LEU A 80 -0.42 3.07 -11.19
CA LEU A 80 -1.68 3.38 -10.54
C LEU A 80 -2.63 2.17 -10.48
N SER A 81 -2.21 1.01 -11.01
CA SER A 81 -3.03 -0.21 -10.98
C SER A 81 -2.82 -1.06 -9.72
N ILE A 82 -1.88 -0.72 -8.85
CA ILE A 82 -1.55 -1.50 -7.65
C ILE A 82 -2.79 -1.81 -6.79
N PRO A 83 -3.69 -0.86 -6.45
CA PRO A 83 -4.87 -1.15 -5.63
C PRO A 83 -5.81 -2.15 -6.31
N SER A 84 -6.03 -2.01 -7.62
CA SER A 84 -6.90 -2.93 -8.38
C SER A 84 -6.27 -4.31 -8.55
N ALA A 85 -4.96 -4.38 -8.75
CA ALA A 85 -4.21 -5.64 -8.79
C ALA A 85 -4.32 -6.41 -7.48
N ILE A 86 -4.19 -5.72 -6.34
CA ILE A 86 -4.36 -6.31 -5.01
C ILE A 86 -5.78 -6.82 -4.83
N ALA A 87 -6.78 -6.02 -5.19
CA ALA A 87 -8.19 -6.41 -5.07
C ALA A 87 -8.50 -7.67 -5.91
N LEU A 88 -8.05 -7.71 -7.16
CA LEU A 88 -8.26 -8.87 -8.03
C LEU A 88 -7.49 -10.11 -7.54
N SER A 89 -6.22 -9.95 -7.19
CA SER A 89 -5.39 -11.05 -6.67
C SER A 89 -5.99 -11.65 -5.40
N GLY A 90 -6.45 -10.79 -4.48
CA GLY A 90 -7.11 -11.23 -3.26
C GLY A 90 -8.42 -11.96 -3.52
N ALA A 91 -9.28 -11.44 -4.41
CA ALA A 91 -10.54 -12.09 -4.77
C ALA A 91 -10.30 -13.48 -5.39
N VAL A 92 -9.35 -13.59 -6.32
CA VAL A 92 -9.01 -14.87 -6.96
C VAL A 92 -8.37 -15.84 -5.97
N ALA A 93 -7.48 -15.37 -5.09
CA ALA A 93 -6.90 -16.20 -4.04
C ALA A 93 -7.97 -16.80 -3.15
N MET A 94 -8.91 -15.98 -2.67
CA MET A 94 -10.01 -16.42 -1.81
C MET A 94 -10.92 -17.41 -2.54
N LEU A 95 -11.20 -17.17 -3.81
CA LEU A 95 -12.00 -18.09 -4.64
C LEU A 95 -11.33 -19.47 -4.74
N VAL A 96 -10.03 -19.52 -4.99
CA VAL A 96 -9.26 -20.76 -5.11
C VAL A 96 -9.13 -21.46 -3.76
N MET A 97 -8.86 -20.72 -2.70
CA MET A 97 -8.72 -21.28 -1.34
C MET A 97 -10.03 -21.90 -0.83
N ASN A 98 -11.17 -21.28 -1.14
CA ASN A 98 -12.52 -21.75 -0.82
C ASN A 98 -12.67 -22.33 0.60
N GLY A 99 -12.03 -21.68 1.59
CA GLY A 99 -12.07 -22.08 3.00
C GLY A 99 -11.22 -23.31 3.35
N SER A 100 -10.46 -23.89 2.42
CA SER A 100 -9.66 -25.11 2.63
C SER A 100 -8.20 -24.80 2.91
N ASN A 101 -7.65 -25.33 4.01
CA ASN A 101 -6.22 -25.21 4.32
C ASN A 101 -5.31 -25.84 3.25
N ALA A 102 -5.74 -26.92 2.60
CA ALA A 102 -4.99 -27.58 1.53
C ALA A 102 -4.86 -26.69 0.29
N MET A 103 -5.75 -25.72 0.11
CA MET A 103 -5.78 -24.82 -1.04
C MET A 103 -5.08 -23.47 -0.80
N ILE A 104 -4.39 -23.30 0.34
CA ILE A 104 -3.64 -22.07 0.63
C ILE A 104 -2.53 -21.86 -0.42
N VAL A 105 -1.72 -22.88 -0.66
CA VAL A 105 -0.61 -22.77 -1.64
C VAL A 105 -1.13 -22.53 -3.05
N PRO A 106 -2.10 -23.29 -3.59
CA PRO A 106 -2.73 -22.96 -4.87
C PRO A 106 -3.33 -21.56 -4.92
N GLY A 107 -3.97 -21.08 -3.87
CA GLY A 107 -4.54 -19.74 -3.79
C GLY A 107 -3.48 -18.64 -3.86
N VAL A 108 -2.36 -18.81 -3.16
CA VAL A 108 -1.23 -17.87 -3.23
C VAL A 108 -0.61 -17.87 -4.63
N LEU A 109 -0.41 -19.03 -5.24
CA LEU A 109 0.09 -19.12 -6.62
C LEU A 109 -0.86 -18.46 -7.61
N ALA A 110 -2.17 -18.63 -7.44
CA ALA A 110 -3.17 -17.95 -8.27
C ALA A 110 -3.09 -16.42 -8.10
N ALA A 111 -2.92 -15.91 -6.87
CA ALA A 111 -2.73 -14.47 -6.63
C ALA A 111 -1.49 -13.93 -7.34
N LEU A 112 -0.37 -14.65 -7.27
CA LEU A 112 0.87 -14.28 -7.97
C LEU A 112 0.69 -14.28 -9.49
N ALA A 113 0.00 -15.28 -10.03
CA ALA A 113 -0.30 -15.36 -11.46
C ALA A 113 -1.17 -14.18 -11.93
N VAL A 114 -2.16 -13.78 -11.13
CA VAL A 114 -2.99 -12.59 -11.41
C VAL A 114 -2.14 -11.33 -11.38
N GLY A 115 -1.28 -11.15 -10.37
CA GLY A 115 -0.39 -10.00 -10.28
C GLY A 115 0.53 -9.90 -11.50
N LEU A 116 1.11 -11.03 -11.92
CA LEU A 116 1.92 -11.10 -13.14
C LEU A 116 1.11 -10.76 -14.40
N ALA A 117 -0.12 -11.28 -14.51
CA ALA A 117 -0.99 -11.01 -15.66
C ALA A 117 -1.35 -9.52 -15.74
N VAL A 118 -1.67 -8.86 -14.61
CA VAL A 118 -1.93 -7.41 -14.57
C VAL A 118 -0.68 -6.62 -14.95
N GLY A 119 0.50 -7.01 -14.46
CA GLY A 119 1.77 -6.38 -14.84
C GLY A 119 2.06 -6.50 -16.34
N LEU A 120 1.88 -7.70 -16.91
CA LEU A 120 2.03 -7.92 -18.35
C LEU A 120 1.00 -7.15 -19.18
N PHE A 121 -0.24 -7.05 -18.72
CA PHE A 121 -1.28 -6.26 -19.34
C PHE A 121 -0.90 -4.77 -19.40
N ASN A 122 -0.47 -4.20 -18.27
CA ASN A 122 0.00 -2.82 -18.20
C ASN A 122 1.23 -2.60 -19.09
N PHE A 123 2.20 -3.52 -19.07
CA PHE A 123 3.36 -3.47 -19.96
C PHE A 123 2.94 -3.48 -21.45
N ALA A 124 1.98 -4.32 -21.82
CA ALA A 124 1.47 -4.38 -23.19
C ALA A 124 0.81 -3.05 -23.58
N LEU A 125 -0.01 -2.46 -22.72
CA LEU A 125 -0.61 -1.14 -22.98
C LEU A 125 0.45 -0.05 -23.20
N ILE A 126 1.48 -0.01 -22.36
CA ILE A 126 2.55 0.98 -22.47
C ILE A 126 3.37 0.75 -23.74
N ARG A 127 3.75 -0.51 -24.02
CA ARG A 127 4.70 -0.84 -25.08
C ARG A 127 4.07 -0.88 -26.47
N LEU A 128 2.85 -1.45 -26.57
CA LEU A 128 2.17 -1.62 -27.86
C LEU A 128 1.42 -0.36 -28.30
N LEU A 129 0.81 0.35 -27.33
CA LEU A 129 0.05 1.56 -27.64
C LEU A 129 0.86 2.85 -27.47
N SER A 130 2.10 2.75 -26.99
CA SER A 130 2.99 3.91 -26.74
C SER A 130 2.34 4.97 -25.84
N ILE A 131 1.52 4.54 -24.88
CA ILE A 131 0.81 5.41 -23.93
C ILE A 131 1.73 5.69 -22.73
N PRO A 132 1.76 6.92 -22.19
CA PRO A 132 2.50 7.21 -20.97
C PRO A 132 2.07 6.26 -19.83
N PRO A 133 3.05 5.77 -19.02
CA PRO A 133 2.79 4.75 -17.97
C PRO A 133 1.65 5.10 -17.01
N ILE A 134 1.59 6.34 -16.54
CA ILE A 134 0.53 6.82 -15.63
C ILE A 134 -0.86 6.66 -16.26
N ILE A 135 -1.02 7.02 -17.53
CA ILE A 135 -2.31 6.94 -18.22
C ILE A 135 -2.67 5.48 -18.47
N ALA A 136 -1.71 4.67 -18.93
CA ALA A 136 -1.93 3.25 -19.22
C ALA A 136 -2.34 2.49 -17.95
N THR A 137 -1.61 2.69 -16.84
CA THR A 137 -1.91 1.99 -15.57
C THR A 137 -3.19 2.49 -14.91
N LEU A 138 -3.55 3.77 -15.07
CA LEU A 138 -4.83 4.28 -14.60
C LEU A 138 -6.00 3.68 -15.38
N ALA A 139 -5.92 3.65 -16.71
CA ALA A 139 -6.94 3.02 -17.54
C ALA A 139 -7.05 1.52 -17.27
N GLY A 140 -5.89 0.83 -17.20
CA GLY A 140 -5.80 -0.58 -16.84
C GLY A 140 -6.40 -0.87 -15.46
N SER A 141 -6.17 0.03 -14.49
CA SER A 141 -6.74 -0.06 -13.14
C SER A 141 -8.27 -0.13 -13.15
N LEU A 142 -8.93 0.66 -13.97
CA LEU A 142 -10.40 0.65 -14.08
C LEU A 142 -10.93 -0.68 -14.62
N VAL A 143 -10.25 -1.24 -15.63
CA VAL A 143 -10.61 -2.56 -16.17
C VAL A 143 -10.39 -3.65 -15.13
N VAL A 144 -9.22 -3.69 -14.52
CA VAL A 144 -8.86 -4.69 -13.49
C VAL A 144 -9.80 -4.59 -12.28
N MET A 145 -10.14 -3.37 -11.84
CA MET A 145 -11.09 -3.16 -10.74
C MET A 145 -12.49 -3.66 -11.09
N SER A 146 -12.96 -3.44 -12.31
CA SER A 146 -14.24 -3.97 -12.77
C SER A 146 -14.28 -5.49 -12.74
N ILE A 147 -13.18 -6.14 -13.14
CA ILE A 147 -13.03 -7.61 -13.05
C ILE A 147 -13.01 -8.04 -11.58
N ALA A 148 -12.25 -7.34 -10.72
CA ALA A 148 -12.17 -7.65 -9.30
C ALA A 148 -13.54 -7.60 -8.61
N ILE A 149 -14.33 -6.56 -8.91
CA ILE A 149 -15.71 -6.42 -8.40
C ILE A 149 -16.59 -7.55 -8.93
N SER A 150 -16.46 -7.90 -10.21
CA SER A 150 -17.25 -8.97 -10.82
C SER A 150 -16.94 -10.34 -10.20
N VAL A 151 -15.66 -10.65 -10.02
CA VAL A 151 -15.19 -11.89 -9.37
C VAL A 151 -15.56 -11.91 -7.88
N GLY A 152 -15.43 -10.78 -7.20
CA GLY A 152 -15.74 -10.66 -5.77
C GLY A 152 -17.24 -10.62 -5.47
N ARG A 153 -18.09 -10.37 -6.45
CA ARG A 153 -19.53 -10.21 -6.27
C ARG A 153 -20.16 -11.53 -5.85
N GLY A 154 -20.74 -11.53 -4.65
CA GLY A 154 -21.42 -12.71 -4.10
C GLY A 154 -20.49 -13.73 -3.44
N LEU A 155 -19.21 -13.49 -3.37
CA LEU A 155 -18.28 -14.34 -2.61
C LEU A 155 -18.63 -14.27 -1.11
N LYS A 156 -19.16 -15.37 -0.58
CA LYS A 156 -19.37 -15.60 0.87
C LYS A 156 -18.31 -16.55 1.43
N ILE A 157 -17.13 -16.58 0.84
CA ILE A 157 -16.07 -17.51 1.18
C ILE A 157 -15.32 -16.96 2.39
N LYS A 158 -15.22 -17.77 3.43
CA LYS A 158 -14.35 -17.48 4.58
C LYS A 158 -12.91 -17.85 4.25
N PRO A 159 -11.93 -17.13 4.79
CA PRO A 159 -10.54 -17.54 4.66
C PRO A 159 -10.32 -18.91 5.30
N PRO A 160 -9.33 -19.70 4.84
CA PRO A 160 -8.96 -20.93 5.49
C PRO A 160 -8.66 -20.70 6.98
N PRO A 161 -9.06 -21.61 7.89
CA PRO A 161 -8.84 -21.44 9.33
C PRO A 161 -7.38 -21.15 9.68
N MET A 162 -6.44 -21.91 9.14
CA MET A 162 -5.00 -21.70 9.36
C MET A 162 -4.53 -20.30 8.91
N PHE A 163 -5.08 -19.77 7.81
CA PHE A 163 -4.75 -18.43 7.33
C PHE A 163 -5.36 -17.36 8.23
N SER A 164 -6.59 -17.59 8.70
CA SER A 164 -7.26 -16.71 9.67
C SER A 164 -6.51 -16.67 10.99
N ASP A 165 -6.10 -17.83 11.50
CA ASP A 165 -5.34 -17.95 12.76
C ASP A 165 -3.98 -17.25 12.65
N LEU A 166 -3.28 -17.40 11.52
CA LEU A 166 -2.01 -16.73 11.25
C LEU A 166 -2.18 -15.19 11.26
N MET A 167 -3.25 -14.68 10.65
CA MET A 167 -3.52 -13.23 10.58
C MET A 167 -3.99 -12.64 11.91
N THR A 168 -4.53 -13.48 12.80
CA THR A 168 -4.96 -13.09 14.15
C THR A 168 -3.93 -13.41 15.23
N LEU A 169 -2.76 -13.96 14.85
CA LEU A 169 -1.65 -14.19 15.77
C LEU A 169 -1.23 -12.86 16.42
N ARG A 170 -1.63 -12.69 17.68
CA ARG A 170 -1.18 -11.60 18.52
C ARG A 170 0.25 -11.89 18.96
N LEU A 171 1.22 -11.22 18.34
CA LEU A 171 2.60 -11.28 18.79
C LEU A 171 2.69 -10.60 20.17
N ALA A 172 3.13 -11.37 21.18
CA ALA A 172 3.35 -10.91 22.55
C ALA A 172 2.10 -10.48 23.34
N GLY A 173 0.93 -11.06 23.07
CA GLY A 173 -0.26 -10.83 23.91
C GLY A 173 -0.91 -9.46 23.78
N VAL A 174 -0.57 -8.70 22.72
CA VAL A 174 -1.17 -7.42 22.37
C VAL A 174 -2.17 -7.62 21.23
#